data_d83b8d2d412d894615f4e1c6a8703508
#
_entry.id   d83b8d2d412d894615f4e1c6a8703508
#
_cell.length_a   1.000
_cell.length_b   1.000
_cell.length_c   1.000
_cell.angle_alpha   90.00
_cell.angle_beta   90.00
_cell.angle_gamma   90.00
#
_symmetry.space_group_name_H-M   'P 1'
#
loop_
_entity.id
_entity.type
_entity.pdbx_description
1 polymer ?
#
loop_
_entity_poly.entity_id
_entity_poly.type
_entity_poly.pdbx_seq_one_letter_code
_entity_poly.pdbx_strand_id
1 'polypeptide(L)'
;MKLTLNDAYVKQFLNEGALESIRDEVLEAHRSLLAKDGKGSDFLGWITLPDDYDKEEFARIKKAAKKIQDSCDVFIAIGIGGSYLGSKAVVDFLKSPMYNNLKKDTPDVYFSGCNISAQSLNELLAVCEGKDVCINVISKSGTTTEPAVAFRVFRELLEKKYGKEGARERIFVTTDRARGTLKKFSDEEGYETFVVPDNVGGRFSVLSAVGLLPIAVSGVDIDGLMKGASDAAALYTKETDFEKNAALKYAALRNLLYRQGMATEILVSYEPYGAMFNEWWKQLYGESEGKDGKGLFPASVIFSTDLHSLGQFIQDGSRNVFETIVSVKNADSKLAVPFDDANVDGLNFLAGTDLNEINKVAMKGTILAHIDGGAPNILIEVEEKNEYCLGQLIYFFEFACGISGYLLGVNPFDQPGVEAYKKNMFALLGKPGYEDRKKELEARLK
;
A
#
# COMPACT_ATOMS: atom_id res chain seq x y z
N MET A 1 6.98 2.87 -20.95
CA MET A 1 6.10 2.53 -19.81
C MET A 1 5.20 1.38 -20.18
N LYS A 2 4.98 0.49 -19.23
CA LYS A 2 3.99 -0.60 -19.30
C LYS A 2 2.71 -0.29 -18.48
N LEU A 3 2.49 0.99 -18.19
CA LEU A 3 1.32 1.52 -17.54
C LEU A 3 0.66 2.56 -18.47
N THR A 4 -0.64 2.49 -18.62
CA THR A 4 -1.44 3.45 -19.41
C THR A 4 -2.65 3.91 -18.61
N LEU A 5 -3.09 5.16 -18.81
CA LEU A 5 -4.30 5.71 -18.25
C LEU A 5 -5.28 5.99 -19.40
N ASN A 6 -6.48 5.43 -19.28
CA ASN A 6 -7.59 5.68 -20.19
C ASN A 6 -8.63 6.55 -19.48
N ASP A 7 -8.84 7.75 -19.99
CA ASP A 7 -9.77 8.76 -19.50
C ASP A 7 -11.08 8.83 -20.31
N ALA A 8 -11.31 7.92 -21.24
CA ALA A 8 -12.49 7.94 -22.10
C ALA A 8 -13.80 7.90 -21.29
N TYR A 9 -13.78 7.18 -20.16
CA TYR A 9 -14.96 6.93 -19.33
C TYR A 9 -15.25 8.02 -18.29
N VAL A 10 -14.38 9.05 -18.20
CA VAL A 10 -14.57 10.23 -17.33
C VAL A 10 -14.89 11.49 -18.14
N LYS A 11 -14.53 11.53 -19.42
CA LYS A 11 -14.62 12.75 -20.25
C LYS A 11 -16.02 13.34 -20.31
N GLN A 12 -17.06 12.52 -20.40
CA GLN A 12 -18.46 13.00 -20.48
C GLN A 12 -18.94 13.70 -19.19
N PHE A 13 -18.22 13.51 -18.08
CA PHE A 13 -18.52 14.16 -16.79
C PHE A 13 -17.74 15.45 -16.57
N LEU A 14 -16.83 15.79 -17.47
CA LEU A 14 -16.01 16.99 -17.42
C LEU A 14 -16.48 18.01 -18.46
N ASN A 15 -16.39 19.29 -18.12
CA ASN A 15 -16.62 20.35 -19.10
C ASN A 15 -15.56 20.30 -20.21
N GLU A 16 -15.94 20.75 -21.41
CA GLU A 16 -14.98 20.90 -22.50
C GLU A 16 -13.82 21.82 -22.08
N GLY A 17 -12.58 21.42 -22.36
CA GLY A 17 -11.39 22.15 -21.96
C GLY A 17 -11.02 22.04 -20.46
N ALA A 18 -11.69 21.20 -19.66
CA ALA A 18 -11.43 21.09 -18.21
C ALA A 18 -9.97 20.73 -17.89
N LEU A 19 -9.36 19.78 -18.62
CA LEU A 19 -7.95 19.41 -18.42
C LEU A 19 -7.00 20.56 -18.73
N GLU A 20 -7.29 21.35 -19.75
CA GLU A 20 -6.47 22.51 -20.09
C GLU A 20 -6.63 23.62 -19.03
N SER A 21 -7.84 23.78 -18.47
CA SER A 21 -8.09 24.80 -17.44
C SER A 21 -7.31 24.61 -16.14
N ILE A 22 -6.91 23.37 -15.80
CA ILE A 22 -6.12 23.04 -14.60
C ILE A 22 -4.62 22.88 -14.90
N ARG A 23 -4.23 22.94 -16.16
CA ARG A 23 -2.88 22.61 -16.61
C ARG A 23 -1.79 23.37 -15.88
N ASP A 24 -1.91 24.68 -15.81
CA ASP A 24 -0.89 25.53 -15.18
C ASP A 24 -0.74 25.24 -13.67
N GLU A 25 -1.85 24.96 -12.97
CA GLU A 25 -1.82 24.57 -11.56
C GLU A 25 -1.10 23.22 -11.35
N VAL A 26 -1.35 22.24 -12.24
CA VAL A 26 -0.70 20.93 -12.20
C VAL A 26 0.79 21.05 -12.47
N LEU A 27 1.18 21.86 -13.47
CA LEU A 27 2.59 22.08 -13.80
C LEU A 27 3.32 22.83 -12.68
N GLU A 28 2.67 23.76 -12.01
CA GLU A 28 3.23 24.43 -10.84
C GLU A 28 3.39 23.47 -9.65
N ALA A 29 2.41 22.61 -9.40
CA ALA A 29 2.51 21.56 -8.39
C ALA A 29 3.67 20.58 -8.70
N HIS A 30 3.82 20.19 -9.96
CA HIS A 30 4.93 19.37 -10.47
C HIS A 30 6.28 20.05 -10.26
N ARG A 31 6.41 21.33 -10.68
CA ARG A 31 7.62 22.11 -10.46
C ARG A 31 7.97 22.19 -8.98
N SER A 32 7.01 22.54 -8.14
CA SER A 32 7.20 22.69 -6.69
C SER A 32 7.63 21.38 -6.02
N LEU A 33 7.03 20.25 -6.42
CA LEU A 33 7.42 18.93 -5.93
C LEU A 33 8.88 18.61 -6.24
N LEU A 34 9.31 18.86 -7.47
CA LEU A 34 10.68 18.59 -7.92
C LEU A 34 11.71 19.57 -7.38
N ALA A 35 11.35 20.86 -7.27
CA ALA A 35 12.19 21.88 -6.67
C ALA A 35 12.32 21.72 -5.14
N LYS A 36 11.45 20.89 -4.52
CA LYS A 36 11.39 20.66 -3.08
C LYS A 36 11.15 21.96 -2.28
N ASP A 37 10.37 22.89 -2.85
CA ASP A 37 10.06 24.19 -2.25
C ASP A 37 8.61 24.28 -1.71
N GLY A 38 7.82 23.21 -1.87
CA GLY A 38 6.47 23.09 -1.36
C GLY A 38 6.39 22.63 0.09
N LYS A 39 5.15 22.55 0.61
CA LYS A 39 4.88 22.06 1.97
C LYS A 39 5.39 20.62 2.13
N GLY A 40 6.08 20.32 3.25
CA GLY A 40 6.57 18.99 3.57
C GLY A 40 7.82 18.56 2.80
N SER A 41 8.60 19.52 2.28
CA SER A 41 9.84 19.29 1.51
C SER A 41 10.88 18.40 2.20
N ASP A 42 10.87 18.33 3.53
CA ASP A 42 11.76 17.45 4.31
C ASP A 42 11.50 15.95 4.08
N PHE A 43 10.35 15.59 3.48
CA PHE A 43 9.91 14.20 3.28
C PHE A 43 9.83 13.78 1.81
N LEU A 44 10.62 14.38 0.94
CA LEU A 44 10.61 14.14 -0.51
C LEU A 44 11.75 13.20 -0.99
N GLY A 45 12.37 12.45 -0.09
CA GLY A 45 13.40 11.48 -0.45
C GLY A 45 12.90 10.35 -1.35
N TRP A 46 11.62 10.00 -1.27
CA TRP A 46 10.99 8.97 -2.09
C TRP A 46 11.03 9.27 -3.59
N ILE A 47 11.10 10.54 -4.00
CA ILE A 47 11.13 10.94 -5.42
C ILE A 47 12.34 10.34 -6.15
N THR A 48 13.51 10.37 -5.52
CA THR A 48 14.76 9.86 -6.10
C THR A 48 15.16 8.48 -5.57
N LEU A 49 14.44 7.97 -4.55
CA LEU A 49 14.76 6.71 -3.90
C LEU A 49 14.94 5.53 -4.88
N PRO A 50 14.16 5.37 -5.97
CA PRO A 50 14.37 4.25 -6.89
C PRO A 50 15.75 4.23 -7.58
N ASP A 51 16.42 5.38 -7.64
CA ASP A 51 17.76 5.52 -8.25
C ASP A 51 18.86 5.70 -7.19
N ASP A 52 18.58 6.52 -6.15
CA ASP A 52 19.55 6.98 -5.15
C ASP A 52 19.61 6.11 -3.89
N TYR A 53 18.97 4.93 -3.89
CA TYR A 53 19.01 4.05 -2.73
C TYR A 53 20.44 3.56 -2.40
N ASP A 54 20.70 3.30 -1.12
CA ASP A 54 21.96 2.75 -0.63
C ASP A 54 22.16 1.34 -1.19
N LYS A 55 23.12 1.20 -2.12
CA LYS A 55 23.41 -0.07 -2.81
C LYS A 55 24.00 -1.13 -1.89
N GLU A 56 24.74 -0.71 -0.85
CA GLU A 56 25.31 -1.62 0.14
C GLU A 56 24.22 -2.16 1.06
N GLU A 57 23.33 -1.28 1.55
CA GLU A 57 22.17 -1.72 2.32
C GLU A 57 21.24 -2.62 1.50
N PHE A 58 21.01 -2.29 0.23
CA PHE A 58 20.22 -3.13 -0.66
C PHE A 58 20.82 -4.54 -0.84
N ALA A 59 22.13 -4.63 -0.99
CA ALA A 59 22.82 -5.93 -1.02
C ALA A 59 22.70 -6.68 0.31
N ARG A 60 22.76 -5.96 1.46
CA ARG A 60 22.52 -6.54 2.78
C ARG A 60 21.10 -7.06 2.94
N ILE A 61 20.09 -6.33 2.43
CA ILE A 61 18.69 -6.78 2.41
C ILE A 61 18.57 -8.12 1.69
N LYS A 62 19.14 -8.27 0.50
CA LYS A 62 19.13 -9.54 -0.25
C LYS A 62 19.82 -10.65 0.53
N LYS A 63 20.95 -10.38 1.16
CA LYS A 63 21.68 -11.34 1.98
C LYS A 63 20.85 -11.77 3.22
N ALA A 64 20.25 -10.83 3.91
CA ALA A 64 19.39 -11.10 5.06
C ALA A 64 18.14 -11.89 4.65
N ALA A 65 17.50 -11.53 3.54
CA ALA A 65 16.36 -12.28 3.02
C ALA A 65 16.74 -13.73 2.72
N LYS A 66 17.88 -13.97 2.10
CA LYS A 66 18.39 -15.34 1.86
C LYS A 66 18.67 -16.09 3.17
N LYS A 67 19.33 -15.44 4.15
CA LYS A 67 19.55 -16.02 5.48
C LYS A 67 18.24 -16.44 6.15
N ILE A 68 17.20 -15.58 6.08
CA ILE A 68 15.86 -15.85 6.62
C ILE A 68 15.24 -17.04 5.89
N GLN A 69 15.25 -17.05 4.56
CA GLN A 69 14.70 -18.15 3.75
C GLN A 69 15.34 -19.51 4.08
N ASP A 70 16.64 -19.52 4.34
CA ASP A 70 17.39 -20.75 4.63
C ASP A 70 17.24 -21.21 6.09
N SER A 71 16.71 -20.39 6.99
CA SER A 71 16.75 -20.63 8.44
C SER A 71 15.39 -20.70 9.13
N CYS A 72 14.26 -20.41 8.46
CA CYS A 72 12.96 -20.47 9.11
C CYS A 72 11.82 -20.95 8.20
N ASP A 73 10.81 -21.51 8.83
CA ASP A 73 9.53 -21.90 8.20
C ASP A 73 8.56 -20.74 8.19
N VAL A 74 8.67 -19.85 9.19
CA VAL A 74 7.78 -18.71 9.41
C VAL A 74 8.58 -17.43 9.60
N PHE A 75 8.27 -16.44 8.79
CA PHE A 75 8.78 -15.08 8.92
C PHE A 75 7.65 -14.13 9.32
N ILE A 76 7.88 -13.30 10.33
CA ILE A 76 6.89 -12.33 10.81
C ILE A 76 7.43 -10.90 10.66
N ALA A 77 6.81 -10.10 9.80
CA ALA A 77 7.04 -8.67 9.72
C ALA A 77 6.16 -7.96 10.76
N ILE A 78 6.77 -7.27 11.71
CA ILE A 78 6.09 -6.58 12.82
C ILE A 78 6.09 -5.10 12.55
N GLY A 79 4.93 -4.53 12.19
CA GLY A 79 4.80 -3.12 11.86
C GLY A 79 3.35 -2.69 11.72
N ILE A 80 3.10 -1.39 11.61
CA ILE A 80 1.75 -0.82 11.42
C ILE A 80 1.79 0.27 10.34
N GLY A 81 0.66 0.49 9.67
CA GLY A 81 0.54 1.49 8.62
C GLY A 81 1.56 1.27 7.50
N GLY A 82 2.34 2.30 7.16
CA GLY A 82 3.37 2.20 6.11
C GLY A 82 4.47 1.17 6.40
N SER A 83 4.63 0.75 7.66
CA SER A 83 5.60 -0.29 8.02
C SER A 83 5.14 -1.71 7.69
N TYR A 84 3.89 -1.91 7.18
CA TYR A 84 3.44 -3.23 6.76
C TYR A 84 2.59 -3.22 5.48
N LEU A 85 1.75 -2.17 5.28
CA LEU A 85 0.78 -2.17 4.16
C LEU A 85 1.45 -2.32 2.80
N GLY A 86 2.55 -1.58 2.56
CA GLY A 86 3.25 -1.62 1.29
C GLY A 86 3.85 -3.00 0.99
N SER A 87 4.56 -3.60 1.96
CA SER A 87 5.14 -4.94 1.77
C SER A 87 4.06 -6.02 1.61
N LYS A 88 2.99 -5.97 2.42
CA LYS A 88 1.88 -6.91 2.28
C LYS A 88 1.19 -6.76 0.93
N ALA A 89 0.97 -5.52 0.47
CA ALA A 89 0.40 -5.24 -0.85
C ALA A 89 1.22 -5.89 -1.98
N VAL A 90 2.55 -5.76 -1.95
CA VAL A 90 3.43 -6.34 -2.96
C VAL A 90 3.42 -7.88 -2.90
N VAL A 91 3.49 -8.46 -1.70
CA VAL A 91 3.46 -9.92 -1.52
C VAL A 91 2.15 -10.51 -2.02
N ASP A 92 1.00 -9.99 -1.58
CA ASP A 92 -0.31 -10.49 -2.00
C ASP A 92 -0.54 -10.30 -3.51
N PHE A 93 -0.10 -9.17 -4.07
CA PHE A 93 -0.26 -8.87 -5.49
C PHE A 93 0.57 -9.82 -6.39
N LEU A 94 1.85 -9.98 -6.09
CA LEU A 94 2.77 -10.75 -6.97
C LEU A 94 2.75 -12.24 -6.69
N LYS A 95 2.64 -12.64 -5.42
CA LYS A 95 2.65 -14.06 -5.06
C LYS A 95 1.23 -14.62 -4.97
N SER A 96 0.45 -14.25 -3.98
CA SER A 96 -0.96 -14.63 -3.83
C SER A 96 -1.48 -14.18 -2.46
N PRO A 97 -2.76 -13.84 -2.28
CA PRO A 97 -3.40 -13.79 -0.97
C PRO A 97 -3.37 -15.14 -0.23
N MET A 98 -3.21 -16.25 -0.96
CA MET A 98 -3.10 -17.61 -0.43
C MET A 98 -1.66 -18.09 -0.27
N TYR A 99 -0.67 -17.18 -0.34
CA TYR A 99 0.75 -17.49 -0.36
C TYR A 99 1.19 -18.50 0.69
N ASN A 100 0.75 -18.35 1.95
CA ASN A 100 1.12 -19.24 3.04
C ASN A 100 0.52 -20.67 2.93
N ASN A 101 -0.49 -20.86 2.10
CA ASN A 101 -1.14 -22.16 1.88
C ASN A 101 -0.60 -22.90 0.66
N LEU A 102 0.15 -22.22 -0.21
CA LEU A 102 0.69 -22.79 -1.44
C LEU A 102 2.05 -23.40 -1.18
N LYS A 103 2.38 -24.50 -1.92
CA LYS A 103 3.71 -25.09 -1.89
C LYS A 103 4.73 -24.11 -2.49
N LYS A 104 5.84 -23.86 -1.77
CA LYS A 104 6.89 -22.92 -2.13
C LYS A 104 8.21 -23.27 -1.43
N ASP A 105 9.29 -22.65 -1.85
CA ASP A 105 10.63 -22.83 -1.28
C ASP A 105 11.05 -21.67 -0.33
N THR A 106 10.10 -20.79 0.00
CA THR A 106 10.27 -19.63 0.87
C THR A 106 9.40 -19.80 2.12
N PRO A 107 9.75 -19.17 3.26
CA PRO A 107 8.96 -19.29 4.48
C PRO A 107 7.53 -18.72 4.31
N ASP A 108 6.63 -19.14 5.17
CA ASP A 108 5.36 -18.47 5.36
C ASP A 108 5.60 -17.05 5.86
N VAL A 109 4.95 -16.06 5.26
CA VAL A 109 5.09 -14.64 5.63
C VAL A 109 3.84 -14.17 6.33
N TYR A 110 3.98 -13.75 7.58
CA TYR A 110 2.91 -13.17 8.37
C TYR A 110 3.22 -11.73 8.75
N PHE A 111 2.17 -10.98 9.04
CA PHE A 111 2.26 -9.59 9.48
C PHE A 111 1.61 -9.46 10.86
N SER A 112 2.29 -8.79 11.78
CA SER A 112 1.84 -8.60 13.16
C SER A 112 2.12 -7.17 13.62
N GLY A 113 1.57 -6.79 14.79
CA GLY A 113 1.73 -5.42 15.29
C GLY A 113 0.94 -4.38 14.51
N CYS A 114 0.00 -4.81 13.67
CA CYS A 114 -0.95 -3.94 12.96
C CYS A 114 -2.28 -3.78 13.73
N ASN A 115 -2.42 -4.43 14.88
CA ASN A 115 -3.55 -4.32 15.82
C ASN A 115 -3.10 -4.70 17.24
N ILE A 116 -4.02 -4.58 18.23
CA ILE A 116 -3.79 -4.95 19.64
C ILE A 116 -4.77 -6.09 20.03
N SER A 117 -5.03 -7.02 19.13
CA SER A 117 -5.91 -8.15 19.40
C SER A 117 -5.14 -9.30 20.03
N ALA A 118 -5.52 -9.69 21.25
CA ALA A 118 -4.97 -10.87 21.92
C ALA A 118 -5.24 -12.15 21.13
N GLN A 119 -6.42 -12.26 20.51
CA GLN A 119 -6.77 -13.39 19.67
C GLN A 119 -5.82 -13.51 18.48
N SER A 120 -5.59 -12.43 17.73
CA SER A 120 -4.70 -12.41 16.58
C SER A 120 -3.27 -12.82 16.94
N LEU A 121 -2.75 -12.34 18.09
CA LEU A 121 -1.43 -12.73 18.57
C LEU A 121 -1.37 -14.21 18.97
N ASN A 122 -2.38 -14.72 19.69
CA ASN A 122 -2.42 -16.13 20.09
C ASN A 122 -2.53 -17.07 18.88
N GLU A 123 -3.32 -16.73 17.87
CA GLU A 123 -3.42 -17.50 16.62
C GLU A 123 -2.07 -17.57 15.91
N LEU A 124 -1.35 -16.46 15.85
CA LEU A 124 -0.03 -16.43 15.21
C LEU A 124 1.04 -17.16 16.06
N LEU A 125 0.95 -17.10 17.38
CA LEU A 125 1.78 -17.93 18.26
C LEU A 125 1.55 -19.42 18.01
N ALA A 126 0.28 -19.86 17.86
CA ALA A 126 -0.06 -21.25 17.53
C ALA A 126 0.49 -21.65 16.14
N VAL A 127 0.47 -20.77 15.15
CA VAL A 127 1.11 -21.02 13.84
C VAL A 127 2.62 -21.25 13.98
N CYS A 128 3.27 -20.62 14.96
CA CYS A 128 4.71 -20.77 15.22
C CYS A 128 5.10 -22.06 15.97
N GLU A 129 4.12 -22.79 16.53
CA GLU A 129 4.40 -24.03 17.27
C GLU A 129 5.09 -25.07 16.40
N GLY A 130 6.23 -25.59 16.87
CA GLY A 130 7.03 -26.59 16.17
C GLY A 130 7.80 -26.11 14.95
N LYS A 131 7.65 -24.84 14.52
CA LYS A 131 8.29 -24.26 13.34
C LYS A 131 9.47 -23.38 13.71
N ASP A 132 10.45 -23.26 12.82
CA ASP A 132 11.50 -22.26 12.93
C ASP A 132 10.99 -20.87 12.52
N VAL A 133 11.31 -19.87 13.35
CA VAL A 133 10.74 -18.52 13.23
C VAL A 133 11.83 -17.46 13.14
N CYS A 134 11.70 -16.53 12.21
CA CYS A 134 12.42 -15.26 12.16
C CYS A 134 11.46 -14.08 12.20
N ILE A 135 11.90 -12.95 12.73
CA ILE A 135 11.08 -11.72 12.76
C ILE A 135 11.85 -10.52 12.21
N ASN A 136 11.11 -9.58 11.59
CA ASN A 136 11.60 -8.24 11.30
C ASN A 136 10.71 -7.21 11.98
N VAL A 137 11.26 -6.45 12.91
CA VAL A 137 10.57 -5.35 13.59
C VAL A 137 10.80 -4.06 12.84
N ILE A 138 9.73 -3.42 12.40
CA ILE A 138 9.77 -2.23 11.56
C ILE A 138 9.13 -1.07 12.31
N SER A 139 9.95 -0.20 12.89
CA SER A 139 9.49 0.99 13.62
C SER A 139 10.59 2.04 13.72
N LYS A 140 10.34 3.25 13.23
CA LYS A 140 11.31 4.34 13.26
C LYS A 140 11.66 4.75 14.71
N SER A 141 10.65 5.01 15.54
CA SER A 141 10.82 5.43 16.93
C SER A 141 11.04 4.28 17.93
N GLY A 142 10.47 3.10 17.63
CA GLY A 142 10.36 1.97 18.54
C GLY A 142 9.33 2.14 19.67
N THR A 143 8.55 3.22 19.67
CA THR A 143 7.57 3.53 20.71
C THR A 143 6.12 3.44 20.26
N THR A 144 5.87 3.09 19.01
CA THR A 144 4.52 2.80 18.52
C THR A 144 3.99 1.57 19.24
N THR A 145 2.84 1.70 19.86
CA THR A 145 2.33 0.72 20.85
C THR A 145 2.15 -0.67 20.26
N GLU A 146 1.47 -0.76 19.13
CA GLU A 146 1.06 -2.01 18.50
C GLU A 146 2.28 -2.88 18.13
N PRO A 147 3.26 -2.40 17.34
CA PRO A 147 4.45 -3.20 17.01
C PRO A 147 5.35 -3.42 18.22
N ALA A 148 5.40 -2.50 19.20
CA ALA A 148 6.21 -2.69 20.41
C ALA A 148 5.67 -3.83 21.28
N VAL A 149 4.36 -3.96 21.41
CA VAL A 149 3.71 -5.08 22.13
C VAL A 149 3.96 -6.40 21.39
N ALA A 150 3.71 -6.44 20.09
CA ALA A 150 3.95 -7.65 19.30
C ALA A 150 5.44 -8.07 19.36
N PHE A 151 6.37 -7.12 19.27
CA PHE A 151 7.80 -7.41 19.39
C PHE A 151 8.16 -8.06 20.74
N ARG A 152 7.61 -7.56 21.86
CA ARG A 152 7.84 -8.19 23.17
C ARG A 152 7.40 -9.65 23.20
N VAL A 153 6.22 -9.93 22.64
CA VAL A 153 5.66 -11.29 22.59
C VAL A 153 6.53 -12.22 21.75
N PHE A 154 6.87 -11.83 20.52
CA PHE A 154 7.65 -12.69 19.62
C PHE A 154 9.13 -12.78 20.02
N ARG A 155 9.71 -11.74 20.59
CA ARG A 155 11.05 -11.82 21.18
C ARG A 155 11.09 -12.84 22.30
N GLU A 156 10.13 -12.81 23.22
CA GLU A 156 10.04 -13.82 24.31
C GLU A 156 9.91 -15.24 23.76
N LEU A 157 9.11 -15.44 22.72
CA LEU A 157 9.00 -16.74 22.02
C LEU A 157 10.38 -17.19 21.51
N LEU A 158 11.09 -16.33 20.80
CA LEU A 158 12.40 -16.65 20.24
C LEU A 158 13.46 -16.91 21.29
N GLU A 159 13.53 -16.09 22.36
CA GLU A 159 14.46 -16.28 23.47
C GLU A 159 14.18 -17.58 24.24
N LYS A 160 12.91 -17.96 24.44
CA LYS A 160 12.54 -19.25 25.05
C LYS A 160 12.94 -20.44 24.16
N LYS A 161 12.78 -20.31 22.86
CA LYS A 161 13.05 -21.41 21.93
C LYS A 161 14.53 -21.58 21.63
N TYR A 162 15.27 -20.50 21.42
CA TYR A 162 16.65 -20.53 20.89
C TYR A 162 17.71 -20.00 21.88
N GLY A 163 17.31 -19.53 23.08
CA GLY A 163 18.19 -18.74 23.91
C GLY A 163 18.51 -17.36 23.33
N LYS A 164 19.18 -16.49 24.08
CA LYS A 164 19.48 -15.12 23.64
C LYS A 164 20.30 -15.07 22.34
N GLU A 165 21.34 -15.88 22.25
CA GLU A 165 22.25 -15.92 21.10
C GLU A 165 21.51 -16.39 19.84
N GLY A 166 20.72 -17.47 19.95
CA GLY A 166 19.94 -17.99 18.83
C GLY A 166 18.80 -17.06 18.41
N ALA A 167 18.18 -16.36 19.35
CA ALA A 167 17.17 -15.33 19.07
C ALA A 167 17.79 -14.13 18.34
N ARG A 168 18.99 -13.69 18.73
CA ARG A 168 19.70 -12.59 18.06
C ARG A 168 19.90 -12.83 16.58
N GLU A 169 20.23 -14.05 16.17
CA GLU A 169 20.43 -14.41 14.78
C GLU A 169 19.14 -14.45 13.94
N ARG A 170 17.97 -14.41 14.59
CA ARG A 170 16.63 -14.53 14.00
C ARG A 170 15.80 -13.26 14.10
N ILE A 171 16.30 -12.23 14.78
CA ILE A 171 15.67 -10.93 14.94
C ILE A 171 16.38 -9.91 14.06
N PHE A 172 15.62 -9.37 13.10
CA PHE A 172 16.04 -8.28 12.22
C PHE A 172 15.25 -7.03 12.59
N VAL A 173 15.86 -5.86 12.47
CA VAL A 173 15.23 -4.61 12.89
C VAL A 173 15.38 -3.55 11.80
N THR A 174 14.27 -3.00 11.35
CA THR A 174 14.25 -1.85 10.43
C THR A 174 13.82 -0.62 11.21
N THR A 175 14.75 0.31 11.48
CA THR A 175 14.55 1.43 12.40
C THR A 175 15.34 2.67 11.97
N ASP A 176 15.33 3.74 12.79
CA ASP A 176 16.14 4.95 12.56
C ASP A 176 17.64 4.60 12.50
N ARG A 177 18.39 5.36 11.72
CA ARG A 177 19.84 5.15 11.56
C ARG A 177 20.61 5.28 12.86
N ALA A 178 20.24 6.25 13.70
CA ALA A 178 21.04 6.65 14.87
C ALA A 178 20.23 6.94 16.14
N ARG A 179 18.91 7.12 16.04
CA ARG A 179 18.07 7.61 17.14
C ARG A 179 16.91 6.66 17.43
N GLY A 180 16.30 6.86 18.59
CA GLY A 180 15.11 6.11 19.01
C GLY A 180 15.43 4.94 19.94
N THR A 181 14.41 4.50 20.66
CA THR A 181 14.57 3.44 21.69
C THR A 181 14.85 2.09 21.04
N LEU A 182 14.27 1.81 19.87
CA LEU A 182 14.50 0.55 19.17
C LEU A 182 15.93 0.47 18.61
N LYS A 183 16.47 1.57 18.07
CA LYS A 183 17.86 1.60 17.59
C LYS A 183 18.84 1.33 18.73
N LYS A 184 18.71 2.06 19.84
CA LYS A 184 19.56 1.85 21.01
C LYS A 184 19.49 0.41 21.51
N PHE A 185 18.28 -0.12 21.67
CA PHE A 185 18.06 -1.49 22.11
C PHE A 185 18.68 -2.52 21.15
N SER A 186 18.54 -2.30 19.84
CA SER A 186 19.09 -3.21 18.82
C SER A 186 20.62 -3.23 18.83
N ASP A 187 21.26 -2.07 19.09
CA ASP A 187 22.72 -1.99 19.19
C ASP A 187 23.22 -2.71 20.44
N GLU A 188 22.51 -2.58 21.58
CA GLU A 188 22.83 -3.27 22.84
C GLU A 188 22.71 -4.79 22.74
N GLU A 189 21.67 -5.28 22.04
CA GLU A 189 21.42 -6.72 21.86
C GLU A 189 22.16 -7.32 20.63
N GLY A 190 22.74 -6.47 19.78
CA GLY A 190 23.49 -6.89 18.59
C GLY A 190 22.61 -7.40 17.45
N TYR A 191 21.39 -6.89 17.30
CA TYR A 191 20.51 -7.25 16.18
C TYR A 191 21.00 -6.66 14.86
N GLU A 192 20.78 -7.38 13.75
CA GLU A 192 21.02 -6.83 12.42
C GLU A 192 19.99 -5.74 12.10
N THR A 193 20.48 -4.51 11.77
CA THR A 193 19.63 -3.35 11.55
C THR A 193 19.64 -2.86 10.11
N PHE A 194 18.47 -2.37 9.65
CA PHE A 194 18.23 -1.69 8.36
C PHE A 194 17.61 -0.32 8.63
N VAL A 195 17.81 0.61 7.71
CA VAL A 195 17.48 2.02 7.93
C VAL A 195 16.10 2.38 7.39
N VAL A 196 15.28 3.00 8.24
CA VAL A 196 14.13 3.78 7.81
C VAL A 196 14.64 5.16 7.39
N PRO A 197 14.55 5.57 6.12
CA PRO A 197 15.07 6.86 5.68
C PRO A 197 14.41 8.03 6.42
N ASP A 198 15.20 9.04 6.82
CA ASP A 198 14.69 10.19 7.56
C ASP A 198 13.76 11.08 6.75
N ASN A 199 14.04 11.17 5.45
CA ASN A 199 13.35 12.01 4.48
C ASN A 199 12.26 11.29 3.67
N VAL A 200 11.80 10.12 4.14
CA VAL A 200 10.71 9.35 3.51
C VAL A 200 9.62 9.11 4.55
N GLY A 201 8.41 9.55 4.26
CA GLY A 201 7.23 9.27 5.08
C GLY A 201 6.82 7.80 5.03
N GLY A 202 6.18 7.27 6.10
CA GLY A 202 5.84 5.85 6.21
C GLY A 202 5.03 5.31 5.02
N ARG A 203 4.03 6.03 4.54
CA ARG A 203 3.19 5.60 3.41
C ARG A 203 3.86 5.67 2.04
N PHE A 204 5.04 6.32 1.95
CA PHE A 204 5.90 6.41 0.76
C PHE A 204 7.14 5.51 0.86
N SER A 205 7.21 4.60 1.85
CA SER A 205 8.44 3.89 2.20
C SER A 205 8.54 2.47 1.66
N VAL A 206 7.58 2.01 0.86
CA VAL A 206 7.56 0.62 0.35
C VAL A 206 8.82 0.24 -0.42
N LEU A 207 9.42 1.18 -1.16
CA LEU A 207 10.66 0.99 -1.93
C LEU A 207 11.95 1.24 -1.11
N SER A 208 11.85 1.34 0.21
CA SER A 208 12.99 1.38 1.14
C SER A 208 13.15 0.05 1.88
N ALA A 209 14.14 -0.07 2.76
CA ALA A 209 14.32 -1.25 3.62
C ALA A 209 13.04 -1.65 4.38
N VAL A 210 12.15 -0.69 4.64
CA VAL A 210 10.84 -0.91 5.28
C VAL A 210 9.99 -1.95 4.53
N GLY A 211 9.89 -1.82 3.22
CA GLY A 211 9.13 -2.75 2.38
C GLY A 211 10.01 -3.86 1.81
N LEU A 212 11.23 -3.52 1.36
CA LEU A 212 12.06 -4.40 0.55
C LEU A 212 12.52 -5.68 1.28
N LEU A 213 12.78 -5.63 2.59
CA LEU A 213 13.20 -6.84 3.32
C LEU A 213 12.07 -7.88 3.40
N PRO A 214 10.85 -7.56 3.90
CA PRO A 214 9.74 -8.52 3.87
C PRO A 214 9.39 -9.00 2.46
N ILE A 215 9.46 -8.12 1.46
CA ILE A 215 9.20 -8.44 0.06
C ILE A 215 10.22 -9.46 -0.46
N ALA A 216 11.51 -9.22 -0.24
CA ALA A 216 12.57 -10.14 -0.67
C ALA A 216 12.49 -11.50 0.03
N VAL A 217 12.09 -11.56 1.31
CA VAL A 217 11.87 -12.80 2.05
C VAL A 217 10.82 -13.68 1.38
N SER A 218 9.75 -13.07 0.82
CA SER A 218 8.71 -13.80 0.07
C SER A 218 9.19 -14.34 -1.29
N GLY A 219 10.43 -14.06 -1.69
CA GLY A 219 10.99 -14.48 -2.98
C GLY A 219 10.53 -13.63 -4.16
N VAL A 220 10.08 -12.39 -3.92
CA VAL A 220 9.85 -11.38 -4.96
C VAL A 220 11.19 -10.79 -5.40
N ASP A 221 11.37 -10.58 -6.71
CA ASP A 221 12.53 -9.90 -7.27
C ASP A 221 12.47 -8.39 -7.00
N ILE A 222 13.20 -7.95 -5.97
CA ILE A 222 13.27 -6.52 -5.61
C ILE A 222 14.10 -5.68 -6.60
N ASP A 223 14.99 -6.29 -7.40
CA ASP A 223 15.72 -5.58 -8.47
C ASP A 223 14.72 -5.18 -9.57
N GLY A 224 13.86 -6.10 -10.00
CA GLY A 224 12.79 -5.84 -10.97
C GLY A 224 11.81 -4.78 -10.48
N LEU A 225 11.42 -4.83 -9.19
CA LEU A 225 10.54 -3.84 -8.58
C LEU A 225 11.16 -2.43 -8.59
N MET A 226 12.40 -2.29 -8.13
CA MET A 226 13.14 -1.03 -8.13
C MET A 226 13.37 -0.49 -9.55
N LYS A 227 13.67 -1.37 -10.50
CA LYS A 227 13.84 -0.96 -11.92
C LYS A 227 12.56 -0.39 -12.50
N GLY A 228 11.41 -1.01 -12.23
CA GLY A 228 10.13 -0.49 -12.67
C GLY A 228 9.83 0.89 -12.10
N ALA A 229 10.08 1.09 -10.82
CA ALA A 229 9.92 2.39 -10.15
C ALA A 229 10.90 3.44 -10.69
N SER A 230 12.16 3.08 -10.94
CA SER A 230 13.18 3.97 -11.53
C SER A 230 12.78 4.47 -12.94
N ASP A 231 12.28 3.57 -13.79
CA ASP A 231 11.83 3.95 -15.13
C ASP A 231 10.58 4.86 -15.07
N ALA A 232 9.68 4.64 -14.12
CA ALA A 232 8.54 5.52 -13.87
C ALA A 232 9.01 6.90 -13.36
N ALA A 233 9.96 6.94 -12.44
CA ALA A 233 10.56 8.17 -11.92
C ALA A 233 11.20 8.98 -13.05
N ALA A 234 11.99 8.32 -13.90
CA ALA A 234 12.66 8.97 -15.03
C ALA A 234 11.68 9.64 -16.02
N LEU A 235 10.47 9.06 -16.18
CA LEU A 235 9.42 9.63 -17.01
C LEU A 235 8.68 10.76 -16.26
N TYR A 236 8.09 10.46 -15.11
CA TYR A 236 7.15 11.38 -14.45
C TYR A 236 7.81 12.65 -13.91
N THR A 237 9.10 12.62 -13.61
CA THR A 237 9.85 13.80 -13.17
C THR A 237 10.23 14.75 -14.33
N LYS A 238 10.20 14.30 -15.59
CA LYS A 238 10.66 15.08 -16.73
C LYS A 238 9.56 15.47 -17.71
N GLU A 239 8.59 14.59 -17.89
CA GLU A 239 7.53 14.79 -18.88
C GLU A 239 6.42 15.69 -18.30
N THR A 240 6.02 16.70 -19.06
CA THR A 240 4.97 17.67 -18.69
C THR A 240 3.71 17.57 -19.56
N ASP A 241 3.75 16.76 -20.61
CA ASP A 241 2.61 16.49 -21.46
C ASP A 241 1.68 15.48 -20.78
N PHE A 242 0.43 15.85 -20.53
CA PHE A 242 -0.56 14.99 -19.85
C PHE A 242 -0.85 13.69 -20.61
N GLU A 243 -0.73 13.68 -21.93
CA GLU A 243 -0.93 12.45 -22.72
C GLU A 243 0.23 11.46 -22.56
N LYS A 244 1.39 11.94 -22.11
CA LYS A 244 2.58 11.11 -21.88
C LYS A 244 2.85 10.89 -20.39
N ASN A 245 2.42 11.80 -19.52
CA ASN A 245 2.57 11.71 -18.08
C ASN A 245 1.24 11.35 -17.42
N ALA A 246 0.98 10.05 -17.33
CA ALA A 246 -0.25 9.52 -16.74
C ALA A 246 -0.46 9.97 -15.28
N ALA A 247 0.62 10.21 -14.50
CA ALA A 247 0.52 10.63 -13.12
C ALA A 247 0.00 12.07 -12.97
N LEU A 248 0.47 13.00 -13.82
CA LEU A 248 -0.06 14.37 -13.88
C LEU A 248 -1.52 14.37 -14.34
N LYS A 249 -1.84 13.57 -15.37
CA LYS A 249 -3.21 13.46 -15.89
C LYS A 249 -4.16 12.91 -14.82
N TYR A 250 -3.77 11.87 -14.10
CA TYR A 250 -4.57 11.31 -13.02
C TYR A 250 -4.81 12.31 -11.88
N ALA A 251 -3.78 13.00 -11.42
CA ALA A 251 -3.90 14.04 -10.40
C ALA A 251 -4.85 15.17 -10.85
N ALA A 252 -4.76 15.58 -12.11
CA ALA A 252 -5.66 16.58 -12.71
C ALA A 252 -7.13 16.10 -12.70
N LEU A 253 -7.40 14.89 -13.22
CA LEU A 253 -8.74 14.33 -13.30
C LEU A 253 -9.39 14.22 -11.90
N ARG A 254 -8.67 13.70 -10.90
CA ARG A 254 -9.15 13.59 -9.52
C ARG A 254 -9.53 14.96 -8.95
N ASN A 255 -8.67 15.96 -9.13
CA ASN A 255 -8.95 17.31 -8.62
C ASN A 255 -10.10 18.00 -9.36
N LEU A 256 -10.26 17.78 -10.66
CA LEU A 256 -11.42 18.26 -11.40
C LEU A 256 -12.73 17.64 -10.89
N LEU A 257 -12.76 16.34 -10.68
CA LEU A 257 -13.92 15.64 -10.11
C LEU A 257 -14.22 16.12 -8.69
N TYR A 258 -13.20 16.29 -7.84
CA TYR A 258 -13.35 16.86 -6.50
C TYR A 258 -13.97 18.26 -6.53
N ARG A 259 -13.50 19.15 -7.41
CA ARG A 259 -14.03 20.52 -7.60
C ARG A 259 -15.49 20.53 -8.10
N GLN A 260 -15.94 19.45 -8.74
CA GLN A 260 -17.32 19.25 -9.16
C GLN A 260 -18.22 18.63 -8.06
N GLY A 261 -17.68 18.38 -6.86
CA GLY A 261 -18.43 17.87 -5.73
C GLY A 261 -18.35 16.36 -5.52
N MET A 262 -17.51 15.64 -6.26
CA MET A 262 -17.20 14.25 -5.92
C MET A 262 -16.46 14.20 -4.58
N ALA A 263 -16.93 13.38 -3.66
CA ALA A 263 -16.41 13.31 -2.29
C ALA A 263 -15.62 12.01 -2.02
N THR A 264 -15.85 10.98 -2.83
CA THR A 264 -15.29 9.65 -2.61
C THR A 264 -14.70 9.12 -3.92
N GLU A 265 -13.46 8.68 -3.85
CA GLU A 265 -12.83 7.88 -4.90
C GLU A 265 -12.79 6.43 -4.47
N ILE A 266 -13.27 5.53 -5.34
CA ILE A 266 -13.31 4.09 -5.11
C ILE A 266 -12.24 3.44 -5.99
N LEU A 267 -11.17 2.91 -5.39
CA LEU A 267 -10.20 2.10 -6.12
C LEU A 267 -10.76 0.70 -6.35
N VAL A 268 -10.83 0.29 -7.60
CA VAL A 268 -11.45 -0.96 -8.04
C VAL A 268 -10.40 -1.94 -8.55
N SER A 269 -10.41 -3.15 -8.04
CA SER A 269 -9.68 -4.29 -8.62
C SER A 269 -10.65 -5.41 -8.97
N TYR A 270 -10.43 -6.06 -10.11
CA TYR A 270 -11.21 -7.24 -10.53
C TYR A 270 -10.55 -8.56 -10.13
N GLU A 271 -9.42 -8.45 -9.43
CA GLU A 271 -8.64 -9.59 -8.99
C GLU A 271 -8.41 -9.54 -7.48
N PRO A 272 -8.63 -10.64 -6.73
CA PRO A 272 -8.47 -10.68 -5.28
C PRO A 272 -7.07 -10.28 -4.79
N TYR A 273 -6.03 -10.50 -5.60
CA TYR A 273 -4.66 -10.10 -5.25
C TYR A 273 -4.48 -8.58 -5.14
N GLY A 274 -5.41 -7.78 -5.67
CA GLY A 274 -5.41 -6.33 -5.54
C GLY A 274 -5.87 -5.81 -4.17
N ALA A 275 -6.48 -6.65 -3.33
CA ALA A 275 -7.12 -6.21 -2.08
C ALA A 275 -6.15 -5.43 -1.16
N MET A 276 -4.96 -5.97 -0.89
CA MET A 276 -3.99 -5.29 -0.02
C MET A 276 -3.28 -4.12 -0.69
N PHE A 277 -3.21 -4.11 -2.02
CA PHE A 277 -2.78 -2.94 -2.78
C PHE A 277 -3.78 -1.79 -2.61
N ASN A 278 -5.07 -2.07 -2.63
CA ASN A 278 -6.11 -1.10 -2.36
C ASN A 278 -6.01 -0.54 -0.92
N GLU A 279 -5.66 -1.37 0.08
CA GLU A 279 -5.44 -0.91 1.47
C GLU A 279 -4.22 0.03 1.58
N TRP A 280 -3.10 -0.28 0.91
CA TRP A 280 -1.95 0.60 0.83
C TRP A 280 -2.31 1.93 0.17
N TRP A 281 -3.05 1.90 -0.94
CA TRP A 281 -3.50 3.08 -1.65
C TRP A 281 -4.41 3.96 -0.78
N LYS A 282 -5.31 3.35 0.00
CA LYS A 282 -6.16 4.10 0.96
C LYS A 282 -5.32 4.87 1.99
N GLN A 283 -4.27 4.26 2.53
CA GLN A 283 -3.37 4.98 3.44
C GLN A 283 -2.62 6.09 2.70
N LEU A 284 -2.09 5.80 1.50
CA LEU A 284 -1.35 6.78 0.71
C LEU A 284 -2.18 8.05 0.51
N TYR A 285 -3.39 7.94 0.00
CA TYR A 285 -4.24 9.09 -0.30
C TYR A 285 -4.93 9.66 0.95
N GLY A 286 -5.46 8.83 1.83
CA GLY A 286 -6.18 9.26 3.02
C GLY A 286 -5.34 10.13 3.96
N GLU A 287 -4.11 9.70 4.26
CA GLU A 287 -3.20 10.47 5.10
C GLU A 287 -2.57 11.67 4.37
N SER A 288 -2.45 11.62 3.04
CA SER A 288 -1.84 12.72 2.27
C SER A 288 -2.81 13.86 1.99
N GLU A 289 -4.06 13.57 1.69
CA GLU A 289 -5.05 14.55 1.24
C GLU A 289 -6.09 14.95 2.31
N GLY A 290 -6.42 14.04 3.23
CA GLY A 290 -7.46 14.26 4.24
C GLY A 290 -7.07 15.26 5.32
N LYS A 291 -6.95 16.55 4.97
CA LYS A 291 -6.48 17.64 5.84
C LYS A 291 -7.26 18.93 5.58
N ASP A 292 -7.30 19.81 6.56
CA ASP A 292 -7.93 21.13 6.46
C ASP A 292 -9.39 21.08 5.98
N GLY A 293 -10.11 20.00 6.29
CA GLY A 293 -11.49 19.78 5.83
C GLY A 293 -11.60 19.48 4.33
N LYS A 294 -10.51 19.07 3.68
CA LYS A 294 -10.42 18.78 2.25
C LYS A 294 -10.06 17.31 2.01
N GLY A 295 -10.07 16.92 0.74
CA GLY A 295 -9.63 15.63 0.24
C GLY A 295 -10.78 14.70 -0.13
N LEU A 296 -10.50 13.82 -1.08
CA LEU A 296 -11.37 12.71 -1.46
C LEU A 296 -11.28 11.60 -0.40
N PHE A 297 -12.42 11.04 0.00
CA PHE A 297 -12.41 9.85 0.85
C PHE A 297 -12.00 8.64 0.02
N PRO A 298 -10.87 7.98 0.36
CA PRO A 298 -10.41 6.83 -0.40
C PRO A 298 -11.13 5.56 0.05
N ALA A 299 -12.01 5.04 -0.80
CA ALA A 299 -12.67 3.76 -0.64
C ALA A 299 -12.07 2.71 -1.58
N SER A 300 -12.41 1.44 -1.40
CA SER A 300 -11.99 0.40 -2.33
C SER A 300 -12.98 -0.76 -2.41
N VAL A 301 -12.99 -1.47 -3.54
CA VAL A 301 -13.80 -2.66 -3.80
C VAL A 301 -13.01 -3.70 -4.57
N ILE A 302 -13.41 -4.95 -4.41
CA ILE A 302 -12.96 -6.09 -5.22
C ILE A 302 -14.17 -6.62 -5.99
N PHE A 303 -14.24 -6.31 -7.26
CA PHE A 303 -15.29 -6.86 -8.13
C PHE A 303 -14.88 -8.27 -8.63
N SER A 304 -15.81 -9.19 -8.87
CA SER A 304 -17.29 -9.10 -8.80
C SER A 304 -17.87 -9.17 -7.39
N THR A 305 -17.08 -9.57 -6.37
CA THR A 305 -17.56 -9.77 -5.00
C THR A 305 -18.38 -8.57 -4.51
N ASP A 306 -17.82 -7.37 -4.61
CA ASP A 306 -18.46 -6.15 -4.10
C ASP A 306 -19.53 -5.57 -5.03
N LEU A 307 -19.73 -6.11 -6.23
CA LEU A 307 -20.95 -5.84 -7.00
C LEU A 307 -22.19 -6.37 -6.27
N HIS A 308 -22.03 -7.47 -5.50
CA HIS A 308 -23.08 -8.07 -4.69
C HIS A 308 -23.24 -7.42 -3.29
N SER A 309 -22.51 -6.35 -3.02
CA SER A 309 -22.61 -5.58 -1.75
C SER A 309 -22.79 -4.07 -2.01
N LEU A 310 -21.90 -3.45 -2.77
CA LEU A 310 -21.86 -2.01 -3.04
C LEU A 310 -22.33 -1.64 -4.46
N GLY A 311 -22.50 -2.60 -5.35
CA GLY A 311 -22.89 -2.34 -6.75
C GLY A 311 -24.18 -1.54 -6.87
N GLN A 312 -25.20 -1.82 -6.06
CA GLN A 312 -26.44 -1.03 -6.03
C GLN A 312 -26.18 0.44 -5.67
N PHE A 313 -25.33 0.70 -4.68
CA PHE A 313 -25.02 2.08 -4.27
C PHE A 313 -24.25 2.84 -5.35
N ILE A 314 -23.26 2.19 -5.97
CA ILE A 314 -22.45 2.81 -7.02
C ILE A 314 -23.34 3.10 -8.24
N GLN A 315 -24.23 2.15 -8.63
CA GLN A 315 -25.12 2.29 -9.76
C GLN A 315 -26.20 3.37 -9.57
N ASP A 316 -26.82 3.48 -8.38
CA ASP A 316 -28.05 4.24 -8.18
C ASP A 316 -28.11 5.01 -6.83
N GLY A 317 -27.00 5.07 -6.08
CA GLY A 317 -26.91 5.82 -4.82
C GLY A 317 -26.57 7.31 -5.02
N SER A 318 -25.93 7.92 -4.04
CA SER A 318 -25.49 9.33 -4.11
C SER A 318 -24.48 9.57 -5.23
N ARG A 319 -24.69 10.61 -6.02
CA ARG A 319 -23.83 10.97 -7.17
C ARG A 319 -22.62 11.81 -6.76
N ASN A 320 -21.89 11.35 -5.74
CA ASN A 320 -20.68 11.99 -5.22
C ASN A 320 -19.49 11.03 -5.16
N VAL A 321 -19.56 9.92 -5.90
CA VAL A 321 -18.51 8.90 -6.01
C VAL A 321 -18.03 8.78 -7.46
N PHE A 322 -16.75 8.42 -7.62
CA PHE A 322 -16.20 7.98 -8.90
C PHE A 322 -15.26 6.79 -8.68
N GLU A 323 -14.98 6.04 -9.73
CA GLU A 323 -14.16 4.84 -9.69
C GLU A 323 -12.83 5.06 -10.39
N THR A 324 -11.77 4.50 -9.81
CA THR A 324 -10.45 4.31 -10.43
C THR A 324 -10.17 2.83 -10.51
N ILE A 325 -10.17 2.27 -11.70
CA ILE A 325 -10.00 0.84 -11.95
C ILE A 325 -8.53 0.55 -12.24
N VAL A 326 -7.94 -0.40 -11.52
CA VAL A 326 -6.62 -0.96 -11.84
C VAL A 326 -6.80 -2.34 -12.46
N SER A 327 -6.37 -2.49 -13.71
CA SER A 327 -6.49 -3.72 -14.50
C SER A 327 -5.14 -4.21 -14.99
N VAL A 328 -4.93 -5.52 -14.96
CA VAL A 328 -3.77 -6.19 -15.57
C VAL A 328 -4.18 -6.78 -16.92
N LYS A 329 -3.46 -6.38 -18.00
CA LYS A 329 -3.81 -6.80 -19.38
C LYS A 329 -3.53 -8.28 -19.62
N ASN A 330 -2.38 -8.76 -19.20
CA ASN A 330 -1.94 -10.14 -19.45
C ASN A 330 -1.91 -10.91 -18.14
N ALA A 331 -2.81 -11.86 -17.99
CA ALA A 331 -2.89 -12.71 -16.82
C ALA A 331 -1.84 -13.85 -16.85
N ASP A 332 -1.36 -14.24 -15.69
CA ASP A 332 -0.36 -15.31 -15.51
C ASP A 332 -0.96 -16.71 -15.62
N SER A 333 -2.24 -16.85 -15.30
CA SER A 333 -2.93 -18.12 -15.19
C SER A 333 -4.10 -18.20 -16.16
N LYS A 334 -4.37 -19.39 -16.65
CA LYS A 334 -5.50 -19.65 -17.58
C LYS A 334 -6.36 -20.77 -17.03
N LEU A 335 -7.64 -20.57 -17.08
CA LEU A 335 -8.64 -21.59 -16.73
C LEU A 335 -9.88 -21.36 -17.60
N ALA A 336 -10.21 -22.34 -18.42
CA ALA A 336 -11.41 -22.29 -19.25
C ALA A 336 -12.62 -22.88 -18.52
N VAL A 337 -13.80 -22.33 -18.82
CA VAL A 337 -15.07 -22.87 -18.32
C VAL A 337 -15.29 -24.28 -18.90
N PRO A 338 -15.53 -25.31 -18.09
CA PRO A 338 -15.82 -26.64 -18.60
C PRO A 338 -17.20 -26.68 -19.27
N PHE A 339 -17.36 -27.58 -20.24
CA PHE A 339 -18.66 -27.89 -20.78
C PHE A 339 -19.41 -28.82 -19.82
N ASP A 340 -20.72 -28.61 -19.64
CA ASP A 340 -21.61 -29.45 -18.83
C ASP A 340 -22.75 -30.00 -19.68
N ASP A 341 -22.82 -31.35 -19.82
CA ASP A 341 -23.86 -32.01 -20.62
C ASP A 341 -25.29 -31.68 -20.15
N ALA A 342 -25.46 -31.47 -18.83
CA ALA A 342 -26.77 -31.16 -18.24
C ALA A 342 -27.20 -29.71 -18.47
N ASN A 343 -26.21 -28.78 -18.58
CA ASN A 343 -26.40 -27.32 -18.73
C ASN A 343 -27.52 -26.75 -17.82
N VAL A 344 -27.56 -27.19 -16.56
CA VAL A 344 -28.62 -26.80 -15.62
C VAL A 344 -28.62 -25.31 -15.31
N ASP A 345 -27.42 -24.70 -15.31
CA ASP A 345 -27.18 -23.28 -15.07
C ASP A 345 -27.30 -22.41 -16.34
N GLY A 346 -27.44 -23.03 -17.55
CA GLY A 346 -27.52 -22.33 -18.81
C GLY A 346 -26.20 -21.68 -19.28
N LEU A 347 -25.06 -22.06 -18.70
CA LEU A 347 -23.77 -21.39 -18.93
C LEU A 347 -22.88 -22.02 -20.01
N ASN A 348 -23.36 -23.04 -20.74
CA ASN A 348 -22.59 -23.65 -21.84
C ASN A 348 -22.19 -22.67 -22.96
N PHE A 349 -22.81 -21.50 -23.05
CA PHE A 349 -22.35 -20.44 -23.96
C PHE A 349 -20.97 -19.88 -23.58
N LEU A 350 -20.51 -20.09 -22.36
CA LEU A 350 -19.18 -19.74 -21.89
C LEU A 350 -18.16 -20.88 -22.00
N ALA A 351 -18.63 -22.10 -22.32
CA ALA A 351 -17.77 -23.28 -22.37
C ALA A 351 -16.56 -23.07 -23.31
N GLY A 352 -15.35 -23.36 -22.81
CA GLY A 352 -14.10 -23.15 -23.54
C GLY A 352 -13.56 -21.71 -23.46
N THR A 353 -14.31 -20.75 -22.92
CA THR A 353 -13.84 -19.37 -22.73
C THR A 353 -12.94 -19.28 -21.49
N ASP A 354 -11.83 -18.58 -21.60
CA ASP A 354 -10.92 -18.31 -20.48
C ASP A 354 -11.58 -17.38 -19.45
N LEU A 355 -11.46 -17.70 -18.15
CA LEU A 355 -12.03 -16.88 -17.07
C LEU A 355 -11.48 -15.44 -17.06
N ASN A 356 -10.23 -15.22 -17.50
CA ASN A 356 -9.69 -13.88 -17.64
C ASN A 356 -10.43 -13.04 -18.69
N GLU A 357 -10.87 -13.66 -19.77
CA GLU A 357 -11.68 -12.97 -20.79
C GLU A 357 -13.07 -12.62 -20.24
N ILE A 358 -13.70 -13.56 -19.53
CA ILE A 358 -14.98 -13.32 -18.88
C ILE A 358 -14.88 -12.17 -17.87
N ASN A 359 -13.82 -12.16 -17.03
CA ASN A 359 -13.59 -11.12 -16.04
C ASN A 359 -13.39 -9.74 -16.69
N LYS A 360 -12.65 -9.66 -17.81
CA LYS A 360 -12.49 -8.42 -18.59
C LYS A 360 -13.79 -7.94 -19.23
N VAL A 361 -14.61 -8.85 -19.71
CA VAL A 361 -15.93 -8.51 -20.28
C VAL A 361 -16.86 -8.01 -19.15
N ALA A 362 -16.83 -8.67 -17.98
CA ALA A 362 -17.57 -8.20 -16.79
C ALA A 362 -17.14 -6.79 -16.39
N MET A 363 -15.82 -6.51 -16.35
CA MET A 363 -15.29 -5.17 -16.09
C MET A 363 -15.86 -4.14 -17.09
N LYS A 364 -15.80 -4.42 -18.38
CA LYS A 364 -16.32 -3.49 -19.41
C LYS A 364 -17.82 -3.27 -19.27
N GLY A 365 -18.59 -4.32 -19.01
CA GLY A 365 -20.03 -4.23 -18.79
C GLY A 365 -20.37 -3.38 -17.56
N THR A 366 -19.61 -3.55 -16.46
CA THR A 366 -19.77 -2.76 -15.24
C THR A 366 -19.41 -1.29 -15.46
N ILE A 367 -18.29 -1.00 -16.13
CA ILE A 367 -17.90 0.39 -16.47
C ILE A 367 -19.05 1.08 -17.23
N LEU A 368 -19.60 0.44 -18.28
CA LEU A 368 -20.68 1.03 -19.07
C LEU A 368 -21.93 1.29 -18.22
N ALA A 369 -22.33 0.32 -17.39
CA ALA A 369 -23.47 0.47 -16.50
C ALA A 369 -23.28 1.62 -15.49
N HIS A 370 -22.11 1.70 -14.84
CA HIS A 370 -21.84 2.70 -13.83
C HIS A 370 -21.74 4.12 -14.43
N ILE A 371 -21.14 4.30 -15.61
CA ILE A 371 -21.14 5.61 -16.28
C ILE A 371 -22.54 6.03 -16.73
N ASP A 372 -23.38 5.10 -17.20
CA ASP A 372 -24.79 5.36 -17.52
C ASP A 372 -25.58 5.75 -16.23
N GLY A 373 -25.21 5.17 -15.08
CA GLY A 373 -25.72 5.52 -13.77
C GLY A 373 -25.18 6.85 -13.21
N GLY A 374 -24.20 7.47 -13.86
CA GLY A 374 -23.64 8.75 -13.46
C GLY A 374 -22.40 8.66 -12.54
N ALA A 375 -21.74 7.50 -12.47
CA ALA A 375 -20.45 7.33 -11.77
C ALA A 375 -19.29 7.40 -12.77
N PRO A 376 -18.44 8.45 -12.73
CA PRO A 376 -17.28 8.57 -13.60
C PRO A 376 -16.26 7.45 -13.34
N ASN A 377 -15.58 6.97 -14.40
CA ASN A 377 -14.58 5.92 -14.32
C ASN A 377 -13.25 6.36 -14.93
N ILE A 378 -12.15 6.11 -14.22
CA ILE A 378 -10.77 6.25 -14.70
C ILE A 378 -10.18 4.84 -14.79
N LEU A 379 -9.65 4.44 -15.94
CA LEU A 379 -9.06 3.11 -16.10
C LEU A 379 -7.53 3.20 -16.19
N ILE A 380 -6.84 2.57 -15.24
CA ILE A 380 -5.39 2.40 -15.22
C ILE A 380 -5.10 0.94 -15.60
N GLU A 381 -4.34 0.74 -16.64
CA GLU A 381 -3.97 -0.58 -17.11
C GLU A 381 -2.45 -0.78 -16.98
N VAL A 382 -2.05 -1.89 -16.35
CA VAL A 382 -0.68 -2.39 -16.37
C VAL A 382 -0.57 -3.58 -17.30
N GLU A 383 0.55 -3.74 -17.98
CA GLU A 383 0.66 -4.75 -19.04
C GLU A 383 0.70 -6.18 -18.49
N GLU A 384 1.44 -6.41 -17.40
CA GLU A 384 1.68 -7.74 -16.82
C GLU A 384 1.66 -7.69 -15.30
N LYS A 385 1.33 -8.81 -14.66
CA LYS A 385 1.49 -9.03 -13.23
C LYS A 385 2.92 -9.48 -12.93
N ASN A 386 3.84 -8.53 -12.85
CA ASN A 386 5.23 -8.77 -12.50
C ASN A 386 5.80 -7.61 -11.67
N GLU A 387 7.00 -7.81 -11.15
CA GLU A 387 7.69 -6.86 -10.27
C GLU A 387 7.92 -5.52 -10.96
N TYR A 388 8.32 -5.53 -12.22
CA TYR A 388 8.58 -4.32 -12.99
C TYR A 388 7.32 -3.46 -13.16
N CYS A 389 6.21 -4.07 -13.57
CA CYS A 389 4.95 -3.35 -13.74
C CYS A 389 4.39 -2.84 -12.40
N LEU A 390 4.54 -3.63 -11.33
CA LEU A 390 4.10 -3.21 -10.00
C LEU A 390 4.98 -2.06 -9.46
N GLY A 391 6.29 -2.08 -9.70
CA GLY A 391 7.17 -0.96 -9.36
C GLY A 391 6.75 0.34 -10.04
N GLN A 392 6.34 0.28 -11.32
CA GLN A 392 5.79 1.43 -12.05
C GLN A 392 4.47 1.91 -11.43
N LEU A 393 3.58 1.00 -11.05
CA LEU A 393 2.28 1.33 -10.47
C LEU A 393 2.41 1.97 -9.09
N ILE A 394 3.32 1.48 -8.25
CA ILE A 394 3.63 2.07 -6.94
C ILE A 394 4.10 3.51 -7.11
N TYR A 395 5.13 3.73 -7.92
CA TYR A 395 5.67 5.05 -8.11
C TYR A 395 4.67 6.01 -8.79
N PHE A 396 3.84 5.50 -9.71
CA PHE A 396 2.75 6.25 -10.32
C PHE A 396 1.81 6.84 -9.26
N PHE A 397 1.34 6.02 -8.32
CA PHE A 397 0.42 6.49 -7.29
C PHE A 397 1.09 7.41 -6.27
N GLU A 398 2.33 7.13 -5.88
CA GLU A 398 3.10 8.02 -4.99
C GLU A 398 3.28 9.40 -5.62
N PHE A 399 3.68 9.46 -6.89
CA PHE A 399 3.92 10.70 -7.61
C PHE A 399 2.63 11.50 -7.82
N ALA A 400 1.58 10.84 -8.31
CA ALA A 400 0.27 11.45 -8.50
C ALA A 400 -0.33 11.96 -7.18
N CYS A 401 -0.12 11.24 -6.07
CA CYS A 401 -0.57 11.66 -4.74
C CYS A 401 0.11 12.95 -4.27
N GLY A 402 1.42 13.08 -4.47
CA GLY A 402 2.16 14.30 -4.14
C GLY A 402 1.64 15.51 -4.91
N ILE A 403 1.44 15.36 -6.22
CA ILE A 403 0.86 16.41 -7.09
C ILE A 403 -0.56 16.76 -6.65
N SER A 404 -1.40 15.76 -6.45
CA SER A 404 -2.82 15.94 -6.07
C SER A 404 -2.98 16.65 -4.73
N GLY A 405 -2.14 16.33 -3.73
CA GLY A 405 -2.15 17.03 -2.45
C GLY A 405 -1.73 18.51 -2.58
N TYR A 406 -0.76 18.83 -3.42
CA TYR A 406 -0.41 20.22 -3.69
C TYR A 406 -1.54 20.98 -4.40
N LEU A 407 -2.24 20.36 -5.35
CA LEU A 407 -3.43 20.94 -5.99
C LEU A 407 -4.56 21.22 -4.99
N LEU A 408 -4.72 20.40 -3.94
CA LEU A 408 -5.64 20.66 -2.83
C LEU A 408 -5.14 21.78 -1.89
N GLY A 409 -3.86 22.18 -1.99
CA GLY A 409 -3.23 23.18 -1.14
C GLY A 409 -2.88 22.70 0.26
N VAL A 410 -2.84 21.39 0.49
CA VAL A 410 -2.46 20.76 1.76
C VAL A 410 -0.99 20.35 1.79
N ASN A 411 -0.47 19.95 2.96
CA ASN A 411 0.82 19.26 3.05
C ASN A 411 0.62 17.75 2.83
N PRO A 412 1.06 17.14 1.71
CA PRO A 412 0.82 15.73 1.46
C PRO A 412 1.66 14.78 2.33
N PHE A 413 2.66 15.27 3.07
CA PHE A 413 3.72 14.45 3.64
C PHE A 413 3.74 14.38 5.16
N ASP A 414 2.87 15.12 5.85
CA ASP A 414 2.62 15.02 7.30
C ASP A 414 1.29 14.29 7.60
N GLN A 415 1.00 14.06 8.89
CA GLN A 415 -0.26 13.43 9.34
C GLN A 415 -0.62 13.90 10.77
N PRO A 416 -0.93 15.21 10.98
CA PRO A 416 -1.19 15.74 12.33
C PRO A 416 -2.45 15.17 12.98
N GLY A 417 -3.44 14.74 12.19
CA GLY A 417 -4.72 14.25 12.68
C GLY A 417 -4.67 12.99 13.53
N VAL A 418 -3.62 12.16 13.37
CA VAL A 418 -3.49 10.90 14.12
C VAL A 418 -2.89 11.05 15.51
N GLU A 419 -2.43 12.25 15.90
CA GLU A 419 -1.78 12.45 17.20
C GLU A 419 -2.78 12.54 18.37
N ALA A 420 -4.00 13.00 18.10
CA ALA A 420 -5.01 13.20 19.15
C ALA A 420 -5.43 11.86 19.79
N TYR A 421 -5.76 10.84 19.00
CA TYR A 421 -6.18 9.55 19.54
C TYR A 421 -5.06 8.85 20.30
N LYS A 422 -3.82 8.96 19.84
CA LYS A 422 -2.65 8.38 20.54
C LYS A 422 -2.48 8.96 21.93
N LYS A 423 -2.56 10.31 22.05
CA LYS A 423 -2.48 10.99 23.35
C LYS A 423 -3.61 10.56 24.28
N ASN A 424 -4.84 10.41 23.76
CA ASN A 424 -5.99 9.93 24.53
C ASN A 424 -5.79 8.49 24.99
N MET A 425 -5.34 7.59 24.11
CA MET A 425 -5.01 6.22 24.44
C MET A 425 -3.95 6.12 25.55
N PHE A 426 -2.84 6.87 25.44
CA PHE A 426 -1.80 6.90 26.46
C PHE A 426 -2.32 7.39 27.81
N ALA A 427 -3.17 8.42 27.81
CA ALA A 427 -3.79 8.93 29.02
C ALA A 427 -4.69 7.89 29.69
N LEU A 428 -5.60 7.27 28.94
CA LEU A 428 -6.53 6.26 29.45
C LEU A 428 -5.81 4.99 29.94
N LEU A 429 -4.72 4.61 29.28
CA LEU A 429 -3.85 3.51 29.74
C LEU A 429 -3.00 3.84 30.97
N GLY A 430 -3.02 5.10 31.44
CA GLY A 430 -2.28 5.52 32.62
C GLY A 430 -0.78 5.70 32.40
N LYS A 431 -0.36 6.08 31.18
CA LYS A 431 1.04 6.39 30.90
C LYS A 431 1.51 7.54 31.80
N PRO A 432 2.67 7.43 32.49
CA PRO A 432 3.22 8.51 33.30
C PRO A 432 3.30 9.85 32.56
N GLY A 433 2.89 10.95 33.22
CA GLY A 433 2.81 12.28 32.65
C GLY A 433 1.50 12.62 31.94
N TYR A 434 0.49 11.75 32.00
CA TYR A 434 -0.84 11.95 31.40
C TYR A 434 -1.96 11.95 32.44
N GLU A 435 -1.68 12.11 33.73
CA GLU A 435 -2.63 11.92 34.84
C GLU A 435 -3.83 12.88 34.77
N ASP A 436 -3.60 14.16 34.48
CA ASP A 436 -4.68 15.15 34.35
C ASP A 436 -5.55 14.92 33.12
N ARG A 437 -4.93 14.57 31.99
CA ARG A 437 -5.66 14.20 30.78
C ARG A 437 -6.51 12.96 30.97
N LYS A 438 -6.03 11.97 31.74
CA LYS A 438 -6.80 10.79 32.11
C LYS A 438 -8.08 11.16 32.84
N LYS A 439 -7.99 11.99 33.89
CA LYS A 439 -9.16 12.46 34.67
C LYS A 439 -10.18 13.17 33.79
N GLU A 440 -9.70 14.07 32.90
CA GLU A 440 -10.58 14.76 31.95
C GLU A 440 -11.31 13.78 31.03
N LEU A 441 -10.60 12.83 30.43
CA LEU A 441 -11.19 11.85 29.50
C LEU A 441 -12.17 10.91 30.20
N GLU A 442 -11.83 10.41 31.41
CA GLU A 442 -12.71 9.54 32.19
C GLU A 442 -14.01 10.27 32.59
N ALA A 443 -13.95 11.58 32.85
CA ALA A 443 -15.15 12.37 33.10
C ALA A 443 -16.06 12.52 31.86
N ARG A 444 -15.49 12.51 30.67
CA ARG A 444 -16.25 12.56 29.39
C ARG A 444 -16.82 11.22 28.95
N LEU A 445 -16.31 10.11 29.45
CA LEU A 445 -16.77 8.76 29.12
C LEU A 445 -17.90 8.26 30.04
N LYS A 446 -18.19 8.98 31.10
CA LYS A 446 -19.33 8.76 32.03
C LYS A 446 -20.59 9.42 31.50
#